data_2b6f0ab4f4a61219f8eb15dabc691f54
#
_entry.id   2b6f0ab4f4a61219f8eb15dabc691f54
#
_cell.length_a   1.000
_cell.length_b   1.000
_cell.length_c   1.000
_cell.angle_alpha   90.00
_cell.angle_beta   90.00
_cell.angle_gamma   90.00
#
_symmetry.space_group_name_H-M   'P 1'
#
loop_
_entity.id
_entity.type
_entity.pdbx_description
1 polymer ?
#
loop_
_entity_poly.entity_id
_entity_poly.type
_entity_poly.pdbx_seq_one_letter_code
_entity_poly.pdbx_strand_id
1 'polypeptide(L)'
;GNANAELELLKSQIAEATADIAVLKDTLAVLTGEAPGSLDQVLSPAAAIPLPPARVAVGDPAALIARRPDIRAAERALAAANARIGVAEAARFPKLSFMGILGLGGTQPGDIFDLGNLSAIALPRLQWNLLDFGCTAASIDQAKAGREEALQRYREIVLRALQDAEQALARFGQQRANVAALAQIKRQAD
;
A
#
# COMPACT_ATOMS: atom_id res chain seq x y z
N GLY A 1 -47.62 -24.46 -15.42
CA GLY A 1 -46.58 -23.69 -16.17
C GLY A 1 -45.62 -22.94 -15.31
N ASN A 2 -46.08 -22.22 -14.27
CA ASN A 2 -45.17 -21.34 -13.50
C ASN A 2 -44.19 -22.11 -12.60
N ALA A 3 -44.62 -23.21 -11.96
CA ALA A 3 -43.74 -23.98 -11.07
C ALA A 3 -42.53 -24.62 -11.82
N ASN A 4 -42.74 -25.09 -13.05
CA ASN A 4 -41.62 -25.63 -13.84
C ASN A 4 -40.64 -24.54 -14.29
N ALA A 5 -41.11 -23.36 -14.62
CA ALA A 5 -40.24 -22.22 -14.96
C ALA A 5 -39.43 -21.77 -13.75
N GLU A 6 -40.04 -21.74 -12.56
CA GLU A 6 -39.35 -21.39 -11.30
C GLU A 6 -38.31 -22.46 -10.92
N LEU A 7 -38.62 -23.74 -11.12
CA LEU A 7 -37.66 -24.84 -10.91
C LEU A 7 -36.43 -24.72 -11.82
N GLU A 8 -36.63 -24.42 -13.11
CA GLU A 8 -35.52 -24.25 -14.05
C GLU A 8 -34.68 -23.00 -13.72
N LEU A 9 -35.32 -21.93 -13.28
CA LEU A 9 -34.61 -20.74 -12.80
C LEU A 9 -33.72 -21.08 -11.58
N LEU A 10 -34.27 -21.81 -10.60
CA LEU A 10 -33.50 -22.22 -9.42
C LEU A 10 -32.33 -23.16 -9.79
N LYS A 11 -32.53 -24.09 -10.72
CA LYS A 11 -31.45 -24.95 -11.24
C LYS A 11 -30.33 -24.12 -11.88
N SER A 12 -30.68 -23.11 -12.68
CA SER A 12 -29.72 -22.21 -13.30
C SER A 12 -28.93 -21.44 -12.25
N GLN A 13 -29.59 -20.92 -11.21
CA GLN A 13 -28.92 -20.21 -10.13
C GLN A 13 -27.96 -21.12 -9.31
N ILE A 14 -28.33 -22.36 -9.10
CA ILE A 14 -27.47 -23.35 -8.43
C ILE A 14 -26.23 -23.64 -9.31
N ALA A 15 -26.43 -23.81 -10.61
CA ALA A 15 -25.31 -24.04 -11.54
C ALA A 15 -24.34 -22.86 -11.55
N GLU A 16 -24.84 -21.60 -11.60
CA GLU A 16 -24.04 -20.39 -11.53
C GLU A 16 -23.27 -20.29 -10.20
N ALA A 17 -23.95 -20.48 -9.07
CA ALA A 17 -23.29 -20.47 -7.76
C ALA A 17 -22.22 -21.56 -7.64
N THR A 18 -22.42 -22.74 -8.25
CA THR A 18 -21.43 -23.81 -8.26
C THR A 18 -20.19 -23.43 -9.09
N ALA A 19 -20.40 -22.78 -10.23
CA ALA A 19 -19.29 -22.25 -11.06
C ALA A 19 -18.50 -21.16 -10.30
N ASP A 20 -19.19 -20.24 -9.62
CA ASP A 20 -18.56 -19.20 -8.81
C ASP A 20 -17.70 -19.80 -7.68
N ILE A 21 -18.20 -20.85 -7.02
CA ILE A 21 -17.42 -21.55 -5.99
C ILE A 21 -16.13 -22.14 -6.57
N ALA A 22 -16.17 -22.73 -7.75
CA ALA A 22 -14.99 -23.29 -8.40
C ALA A 22 -13.97 -22.18 -8.72
N VAL A 23 -14.40 -21.05 -9.29
CA VAL A 23 -13.55 -19.89 -9.59
C VAL A 23 -12.92 -19.32 -8.32
N LEU A 24 -13.67 -19.21 -7.23
CA LEU A 24 -13.16 -18.72 -5.95
C LEU A 24 -12.13 -19.66 -5.33
N LYS A 25 -12.31 -20.99 -5.43
CA LYS A 25 -11.35 -21.99 -4.98
C LYS A 25 -10.03 -21.90 -5.77
N ASP A 26 -10.12 -21.78 -7.09
CA ASP A 26 -8.95 -21.63 -7.94
C ASP A 26 -8.20 -20.32 -7.65
N THR A 27 -8.95 -19.24 -7.44
CA THR A 27 -8.36 -17.95 -7.02
C THR A 27 -7.63 -18.08 -5.69
N LEU A 28 -8.20 -18.79 -4.73
CA LEU A 28 -7.57 -19.02 -3.44
C LEU A 28 -6.31 -19.89 -3.56
N ALA A 29 -6.32 -20.93 -4.40
CA ALA A 29 -5.15 -21.76 -4.68
C ALA A 29 -4.00 -20.91 -5.24
N VAL A 30 -4.28 -20.05 -6.21
CA VAL A 30 -3.26 -19.12 -6.76
C VAL A 30 -2.73 -18.15 -5.71
N LEU A 31 -3.58 -17.61 -4.84
CA LEU A 31 -3.15 -16.71 -3.76
C LEU A 31 -2.28 -17.40 -2.70
N THR A 32 -2.45 -18.71 -2.51
CA THR A 32 -1.61 -19.54 -1.61
C THR A 32 -0.37 -20.09 -2.30
N GLY A 33 -0.20 -19.84 -3.60
CA GLY A 33 0.93 -20.32 -4.39
C GLY A 33 0.79 -21.76 -4.88
N GLU A 34 -0.43 -22.28 -4.89
CA GLU A 34 -0.76 -23.66 -5.31
C GLU A 34 -1.41 -23.69 -6.70
N ALA A 35 -1.44 -24.86 -7.31
CA ALA A 35 -2.11 -25.04 -8.60
C ALA A 35 -3.65 -25.01 -8.43
N PRO A 36 -4.41 -24.50 -9.43
CA PRO A 36 -5.86 -24.62 -9.46
C PRO A 36 -6.32 -26.06 -9.24
N GLY A 37 -7.36 -26.24 -8.43
CA GLY A 37 -7.89 -27.56 -8.07
C GLY A 37 -7.22 -28.22 -6.85
N SER A 38 -6.06 -27.77 -6.38
CA SER A 38 -5.36 -28.36 -5.21
C SER A 38 -6.16 -28.28 -3.91
N LEU A 39 -7.00 -27.26 -3.77
CA LEU A 39 -7.82 -27.02 -2.58
C LEU A 39 -9.18 -27.75 -2.62
N ASP A 40 -9.53 -28.45 -3.70
CA ASP A 40 -10.85 -29.05 -3.85
C ASP A 40 -11.14 -30.10 -2.78
N GLN A 41 -10.17 -30.90 -2.39
CA GLN A 41 -10.35 -31.90 -1.33
C GLN A 41 -10.45 -31.26 0.06
N VAL A 42 -9.65 -30.22 0.32
CA VAL A 42 -9.60 -29.52 1.61
C VAL A 42 -10.88 -28.72 1.86
N LEU A 43 -11.44 -28.13 0.81
CA LEU A 43 -12.66 -27.30 0.86
C LEU A 43 -13.92 -28.04 0.45
N SER A 44 -13.85 -29.37 0.27
CA SER A 44 -14.97 -30.20 -0.11
C SER A 44 -16.02 -30.44 1.01
N PRO A 45 -15.68 -30.53 2.32
CA PRO A 45 -16.68 -30.73 3.34
C PRO A 45 -17.63 -29.53 3.45
N ALA A 46 -18.92 -29.75 3.24
CA ALA A 46 -19.92 -28.74 3.50
C ALA A 46 -19.90 -28.36 5.00
N ALA A 47 -19.41 -27.15 5.28
CA ALA A 47 -19.44 -26.58 6.62
C ALA A 47 -20.67 -25.67 6.77
N ALA A 48 -21.16 -25.54 8.01
CA ALA A 48 -22.20 -24.57 8.30
C ALA A 48 -21.67 -23.14 7.98
N ILE A 49 -22.50 -22.34 7.32
CA ILE A 49 -22.16 -20.94 7.01
C ILE A 49 -21.92 -20.22 8.34
N PRO A 50 -20.71 -19.66 8.58
CA PRO A 50 -20.43 -18.96 9.81
C PRO A 50 -21.31 -17.71 9.90
N LEU A 51 -22.08 -17.59 10.97
CA LEU A 51 -22.87 -16.42 11.22
C LEU A 51 -21.97 -15.27 11.65
N PRO A 52 -22.16 -14.05 11.10
CA PRO A 52 -21.40 -12.89 11.53
C PRO A 52 -21.68 -12.59 13.01
N PRO A 53 -20.68 -12.11 13.76
CA PRO A 53 -20.86 -11.76 15.16
C PRO A 53 -21.97 -10.71 15.31
N ALA A 54 -22.78 -10.84 16.38
CA ALA A 54 -23.91 -9.95 16.64
C ALA A 54 -23.47 -8.48 16.81
N ARG A 55 -22.25 -8.26 17.25
CA ARG A 55 -21.62 -6.93 17.37
C ARG A 55 -20.17 -7.02 16.92
N VAL A 56 -19.76 -6.14 16.02
CA VAL A 56 -18.36 -5.90 15.72
C VAL A 56 -17.96 -4.69 16.56
N ALA A 57 -17.00 -4.87 17.46
CA ALA A 57 -16.42 -3.74 18.17
C ALA A 57 -15.62 -2.90 17.17
N VAL A 58 -16.26 -1.84 16.66
CA VAL A 58 -15.55 -0.82 15.89
C VAL A 58 -14.84 0.03 16.95
N GLY A 59 -13.50 -0.07 17.02
CA GLY A 59 -12.69 0.78 17.87
C GLY A 59 -12.81 2.26 17.45
N ASP A 60 -12.02 3.13 18.05
CA ASP A 60 -11.96 4.53 17.62
C ASP A 60 -11.64 4.61 16.11
N PRO A 61 -12.55 5.16 15.29
CA PRO A 61 -12.36 5.28 13.85
C PRO A 61 -11.10 6.08 13.49
N ALA A 62 -10.75 7.09 14.27
CA ALA A 62 -9.56 7.90 14.06
C ALA A 62 -8.28 7.07 14.25
N ALA A 63 -8.25 6.22 15.28
CA ALA A 63 -7.12 5.33 15.53
C ALA A 63 -6.96 4.26 14.43
N LEU A 64 -8.06 3.75 13.89
CA LEU A 64 -8.03 2.78 12.78
C LEU A 64 -7.46 3.42 11.51
N ILE A 65 -7.90 4.63 11.19
CA ILE A 65 -7.42 5.40 10.03
C ILE A 65 -5.92 5.70 10.18
N ALA A 66 -5.47 6.18 11.33
CA ALA A 66 -4.07 6.50 11.58
C ALA A 66 -3.12 5.28 11.46
N ARG A 67 -3.63 4.06 11.66
CA ARG A 67 -2.85 2.82 11.53
C ARG A 67 -2.74 2.29 10.11
N ARG A 68 -3.52 2.80 9.18
CA ARG A 68 -3.51 2.34 7.78
C ARG A 68 -2.14 2.59 7.14
N PRO A 69 -1.56 1.59 6.49
CA PRO A 69 -0.23 1.72 5.88
C PRO A 69 -0.20 2.71 4.71
N ASP A 70 -1.30 2.84 3.96
CA ASP A 70 -1.44 3.80 2.86
C ASP A 70 -1.42 5.26 3.35
N ILE A 71 -2.08 5.57 4.47
CA ILE A 71 -2.06 6.89 5.10
C ILE A 71 -0.66 7.21 5.64
N ARG A 72 -0.03 6.26 6.32
CA ARG A 72 1.34 6.44 6.81
C ARG A 72 2.35 6.64 5.67
N ALA A 73 2.18 5.92 4.56
CA ALA A 73 3.01 6.11 3.38
C ALA A 73 2.85 7.52 2.79
N ALA A 74 1.61 8.01 2.67
CA ALA A 74 1.31 9.36 2.18
C ALA A 74 1.84 10.45 3.12
N GLU A 75 1.74 10.26 4.43
CA GLU A 75 2.33 11.15 5.44
C GLU A 75 3.86 11.25 5.27
N ARG A 76 4.53 10.11 5.08
CA ARG A 76 5.98 10.08 4.84
C ARG A 76 6.37 10.72 3.51
N ALA A 77 5.55 10.54 2.47
CA ALA A 77 5.74 11.21 1.19
C ALA A 77 5.62 12.74 1.31
N LEU A 78 4.65 13.23 2.08
CA LEU A 78 4.49 14.65 2.40
C LEU A 78 5.71 15.18 3.18
N ALA A 79 6.18 14.45 4.18
CA ALA A 79 7.38 14.82 4.95
C ALA A 79 8.62 14.88 4.04
N ALA A 80 8.78 13.92 3.13
CA ALA A 80 9.86 13.92 2.15
C ALA A 80 9.78 15.11 1.18
N ALA A 81 8.57 15.45 0.70
CA ALA A 81 8.37 16.62 -0.16
C ALA A 81 8.70 17.93 0.59
N ASN A 82 8.36 18.04 1.87
CA ASN A 82 8.71 19.17 2.69
C ASN A 82 10.24 19.28 2.88
N ALA A 83 10.94 18.17 3.11
CA ALA A 83 12.40 18.15 3.24
C ALA A 83 13.11 18.58 1.93
N ARG A 84 12.52 18.30 0.76
CA ARG A 84 13.05 18.75 -0.54
C ARG A 84 13.09 20.27 -0.68
N ILE A 85 12.18 21.00 -0.01
CA ILE A 85 12.24 22.47 0.04
C ILE A 85 13.55 22.91 0.71
N GLY A 86 13.90 22.31 1.85
CA GLY A 86 15.16 22.63 2.53
C GLY A 86 16.40 22.30 1.68
N VAL A 87 16.34 21.21 0.90
CA VAL A 87 17.42 20.87 -0.06
C VAL A 87 17.52 21.92 -1.16
N ALA A 88 16.39 22.40 -1.71
CA ALA A 88 16.38 23.47 -2.71
C ALA A 88 16.87 24.79 -2.13
N GLU A 89 16.48 25.13 -0.90
CA GLU A 89 16.96 26.34 -0.20
C GLU A 89 18.46 26.28 0.10
N ALA A 90 19.00 25.10 0.41
CA ALA A 90 20.42 24.90 0.63
C ALA A 90 21.28 25.26 -0.61
N ALA A 91 20.69 25.20 -1.82
CA ALA A 91 21.38 25.62 -3.05
C ALA A 91 21.73 27.11 -3.10
N ARG A 92 21.14 27.96 -2.24
CA ARG A 92 21.50 29.36 -2.07
C ARG A 92 22.87 29.58 -1.39
N PHE A 93 23.35 28.56 -0.68
CA PHE A 93 24.58 28.61 0.10
C PHE A 93 25.72 27.90 -0.61
N PRO A 94 26.98 28.31 -0.33
CA PRO A 94 28.13 27.60 -0.85
C PRO A 94 28.17 26.14 -0.34
N LYS A 95 28.46 25.21 -1.24
CA LYS A 95 28.67 23.79 -0.91
C LYS A 95 30.15 23.53 -0.70
N LEU A 96 30.47 23.01 0.47
CA LEU A 96 31.81 22.50 0.75
C LEU A 96 31.77 20.98 0.64
N SER A 97 32.55 20.41 -0.25
CA SER A 97 32.74 18.99 -0.42
C SER A 97 34.20 18.61 -0.27
N PHE A 98 34.42 17.39 0.27
CA PHE A 98 35.76 16.83 0.39
C PHE A 98 35.83 15.60 -0.50
N MET A 99 36.80 15.55 -1.38
CA MET A 99 37.16 14.37 -2.14
C MET A 99 38.40 13.75 -1.50
N GLY A 100 38.25 12.51 -0.99
CA GLY A 100 39.38 11.75 -0.44
C GLY A 100 39.74 10.63 -1.39
N ILE A 101 41.02 10.46 -1.67
CA ILE A 101 41.57 9.30 -2.36
C ILE A 101 42.48 8.58 -1.37
N LEU A 102 42.19 7.33 -1.09
CA LEU A 102 43.03 6.45 -0.31
C LEU A 102 43.66 5.47 -1.29
N GLY A 103 44.98 5.41 -1.31
CA GLY A 103 45.74 4.47 -2.15
C GLY A 103 46.75 3.70 -1.30
N LEU A 104 46.82 2.43 -1.51
CA LEU A 104 47.95 1.58 -1.08
C LEU A 104 48.80 1.33 -2.32
N GLY A 105 50.04 1.77 -2.29
CA GLY A 105 50.92 1.66 -3.45
C GLY A 105 52.34 1.43 -3.04
N GLY A 106 53.06 0.64 -3.83
CA GLY A 106 54.47 0.35 -3.70
C GLY A 106 55.05 -0.15 -5.01
N THR A 107 56.33 -0.37 -5.07
CA THR A 107 57.05 -0.86 -6.26
C THR A 107 57.11 -2.37 -6.32
N GLN A 108 56.69 -3.05 -5.24
CA GLN A 108 56.68 -4.52 -5.16
C GLN A 108 55.28 -5.05 -4.78
N PRO A 109 54.91 -6.25 -5.23
CA PRO A 109 53.59 -6.82 -4.93
C PRO A 109 53.26 -6.99 -3.43
N GLY A 110 54.27 -7.07 -2.56
CA GLY A 110 54.10 -7.16 -1.10
C GLY A 110 53.78 -5.84 -0.43
N ASP A 111 54.07 -4.72 -1.08
CA ASP A 111 53.90 -3.36 -0.51
C ASP A 111 52.44 -2.99 -0.30
N ILE A 112 51.50 -3.70 -0.95
CA ILE A 112 50.05 -3.50 -0.79
C ILE A 112 49.54 -3.91 0.60
N PHE A 113 50.31 -4.69 1.35
CA PHE A 113 49.97 -5.09 2.72
C PHE A 113 50.72 -4.26 3.78
N ASP A 114 51.56 -3.33 3.37
CA ASP A 114 52.29 -2.43 4.28
C ASP A 114 51.53 -1.11 4.45
N LEU A 115 51.01 -0.89 5.67
CA LEU A 115 50.32 0.35 6.02
C LEU A 115 51.23 1.60 5.95
N GLY A 116 52.55 1.43 5.93
CA GLY A 116 53.51 2.49 5.70
C GLY A 116 53.41 3.11 4.31
N ASN A 117 52.86 2.39 3.35
CA ASN A 117 52.65 2.81 1.97
C ASN A 117 51.21 3.39 1.72
N LEU A 118 50.46 3.67 2.79
CA LEU A 118 49.17 4.30 2.70
C LEU A 118 49.32 5.78 2.34
N SER A 119 48.84 6.17 1.17
CA SER A 119 48.70 7.53 0.73
C SER A 119 47.27 8.01 0.87
N ALA A 120 47.08 9.14 1.52
CA ALA A 120 45.76 9.76 1.66
C ALA A 120 45.84 11.20 1.11
N ILE A 121 44.99 11.52 0.14
CA ILE A 121 44.83 12.86 -0.40
C ILE A 121 43.42 13.33 -0.11
N ALA A 122 43.28 14.45 0.59
CA ALA A 122 42.01 15.12 0.82
C ALA A 122 41.99 16.48 0.09
N LEU A 123 41.06 16.63 -0.83
CA LEU A 123 40.89 17.85 -1.63
C LEU A 123 39.57 18.53 -1.22
N PRO A 124 39.61 19.65 -0.51
CA PRO A 124 38.40 20.46 -0.27
C PRO A 124 38.00 21.18 -1.56
N ARG A 125 36.70 21.12 -1.88
CA ARG A 125 36.10 21.82 -3.02
C ARG A 125 34.97 22.71 -2.55
N LEU A 126 35.06 23.99 -2.78
CA LEU A 126 34.00 24.98 -2.56
C LEU A 126 33.30 25.25 -3.90
N GLN A 127 31.99 25.08 -3.94
CA GLN A 127 31.19 25.41 -5.11
C GLN A 127 30.01 26.29 -4.70
N TRP A 128 29.85 27.42 -5.39
CA TRP A 128 28.76 28.34 -5.15
C TRP A 128 28.28 28.97 -6.46
N ASN A 129 26.97 28.95 -6.67
CA ASN A 129 26.33 29.58 -7.82
C ASN A 129 25.90 30.99 -7.46
N LEU A 130 26.82 31.95 -7.58
CA LEU A 130 26.58 33.37 -7.28
C LEU A 130 25.62 34.05 -8.27
N LEU A 131 25.69 33.64 -9.55
CA LEU A 131 24.85 34.17 -10.63
C LEU A 131 24.12 33.03 -11.30
N ASP A 132 22.88 32.78 -10.88
CA ASP A 132 22.03 31.69 -11.37
C ASP A 132 20.77 32.16 -12.13
N PHE A 133 20.65 33.48 -12.31
CA PHE A 133 19.54 34.12 -13.05
C PHE A 133 18.14 33.65 -12.61
N GLY A 134 17.99 33.34 -11.33
CA GLY A 134 16.72 32.89 -10.76
C GLY A 134 16.46 31.38 -10.79
N CYS A 135 17.39 30.56 -11.28
CA CYS A 135 17.24 29.12 -11.32
C CYS A 135 17.02 28.52 -9.93
N THR A 136 17.73 29.00 -8.90
CA THR A 136 17.54 28.53 -7.52
C THR A 136 16.17 28.93 -6.99
N ALA A 137 15.68 30.12 -7.27
CA ALA A 137 14.36 30.57 -6.88
C ALA A 137 13.26 29.72 -7.52
N ALA A 138 13.36 29.47 -8.83
CA ALA A 138 12.45 28.61 -9.55
C ALA A 138 12.45 27.16 -9.02
N SER A 139 13.62 26.63 -8.65
CA SER A 139 13.74 25.28 -8.04
C SER A 139 13.08 25.22 -6.66
N ILE A 140 13.16 26.27 -5.85
CA ILE A 140 12.47 26.36 -4.56
C ILE A 140 10.95 26.41 -4.77
N ASP A 141 10.47 27.20 -5.74
CA ASP A 141 9.05 27.28 -6.04
C ASP A 141 8.50 25.96 -6.60
N GLN A 142 9.28 25.27 -7.42
CA GLN A 142 8.96 23.92 -7.84
C GLN A 142 8.86 22.94 -6.66
N ALA A 143 9.81 23.00 -5.70
CA ALA A 143 9.76 22.15 -4.52
C ALA A 143 8.55 22.45 -3.62
N LYS A 144 8.16 23.74 -3.49
CA LYS A 144 6.94 24.14 -2.78
C LYS A 144 5.67 23.64 -3.46
N ALA A 145 5.60 23.73 -4.79
CA ALA A 145 4.49 23.18 -5.56
C ALA A 145 4.39 21.65 -5.39
N GLY A 146 5.53 20.94 -5.41
CA GLY A 146 5.57 19.49 -5.16
C GLY A 146 5.13 19.10 -3.73
N ARG A 147 5.42 19.95 -2.73
CA ARG A 147 4.87 19.74 -1.37
C ARG A 147 3.36 19.95 -1.35
N GLU A 148 2.83 20.93 -2.06
CA GLU A 148 1.39 21.16 -2.13
C GLU A 148 0.68 19.98 -2.82
N GLU A 149 1.23 19.47 -3.92
CA GLU A 149 0.75 18.24 -4.57
C GLU A 149 0.70 17.06 -3.58
N ALA A 150 1.78 16.84 -2.83
CA ALA A 150 1.86 15.77 -1.83
C ALA A 150 0.82 15.95 -0.71
N LEU A 151 0.52 17.19 -0.31
CA LEU A 151 -0.52 17.52 0.67
C LEU A 151 -1.92 17.16 0.14
N GLN A 152 -2.22 17.50 -1.11
CA GLN A 152 -3.52 17.17 -1.72
C GLN A 152 -3.69 15.66 -1.88
N ARG A 153 -2.62 14.95 -2.26
CA ARG A 153 -2.62 13.48 -2.33
C ARG A 153 -2.83 12.84 -0.96
N TYR A 154 -2.20 13.36 0.10
CA TYR A 154 -2.44 12.91 1.47
C TYR A 154 -3.90 13.08 1.86
N ARG A 155 -4.50 14.24 1.60
CA ARG A 155 -5.92 14.51 1.87
C ARG A 155 -6.85 13.55 1.12
N GLU A 156 -6.56 13.30 -0.16
CA GLU A 156 -7.31 12.36 -0.99
C GLU A 156 -7.29 10.95 -0.38
N ILE A 157 -6.13 10.46 0.03
CA ILE A 157 -5.98 9.12 0.64
C ILE A 157 -6.76 9.03 1.95
N VAL A 158 -6.73 10.07 2.79
CA VAL A 158 -7.51 10.13 4.03
C VAL A 158 -9.02 10.07 3.73
N LEU A 159 -9.50 10.85 2.76
CA LEU A 159 -10.91 10.86 2.37
C LEU A 159 -11.35 9.51 1.79
N ARG A 160 -10.52 8.87 0.97
CA ARG A 160 -10.78 7.52 0.46
C ARG A 160 -10.83 6.49 1.58
N ALA A 161 -9.94 6.59 2.56
CA ALA A 161 -9.93 5.69 3.71
C ALA A 161 -11.20 5.82 4.57
N LEU A 162 -11.70 7.04 4.74
CA LEU A 162 -13.01 7.30 5.38
C LEU A 162 -14.15 6.69 4.57
N GLN A 163 -14.15 6.91 3.26
CA GLN A 163 -15.16 6.35 2.36
C GLN A 163 -15.18 4.82 2.42
N ASP A 164 -13.99 4.17 2.41
CA ASP A 164 -13.86 2.72 2.52
C ASP A 164 -14.48 2.21 3.82
N ALA A 165 -14.19 2.88 4.95
CA ALA A 165 -14.71 2.51 6.26
C ALA A 165 -16.24 2.63 6.31
N GLU A 166 -16.82 3.75 5.84
CA GLU A 166 -18.26 3.96 5.77
C GLU A 166 -18.94 2.92 4.87
N GLN A 167 -18.38 2.65 3.70
CA GLN A 167 -18.91 1.63 2.79
C GLN A 167 -18.86 0.23 3.40
N ALA A 168 -17.77 -0.11 4.10
CA ALA A 168 -17.64 -1.40 4.76
C ALA A 168 -18.70 -1.58 5.86
N LEU A 169 -18.93 -0.55 6.67
CA LEU A 169 -19.97 -0.54 7.72
C LEU A 169 -21.38 -0.65 7.12
N ALA A 170 -21.66 0.10 6.07
CA ALA A 170 -22.96 0.05 5.38
C ALA A 170 -23.22 -1.35 4.78
N ARG A 171 -22.22 -1.93 4.07
CA ARG A 171 -22.31 -3.29 3.52
C ARG A 171 -22.49 -4.33 4.61
N PHE A 172 -21.76 -4.23 5.71
CA PHE A 172 -21.91 -5.15 6.84
C PHE A 172 -23.33 -5.10 7.43
N GLY A 173 -23.88 -3.89 7.63
CA GLY A 173 -25.26 -3.70 8.09
C GLY A 173 -26.26 -4.34 7.14
N GLN A 174 -26.12 -4.12 5.84
CA GLN A 174 -27.01 -4.69 4.81
C GLN A 174 -26.91 -6.22 4.77
N GLN A 175 -25.71 -6.79 4.81
CA GLN A 175 -25.53 -8.23 4.80
C GLN A 175 -26.11 -8.90 6.03
N ARG A 176 -26.01 -8.28 7.20
CA ARG A 176 -26.67 -8.79 8.41
C ARG A 176 -28.20 -8.84 8.27
N ALA A 177 -28.78 -7.79 7.71
CA ALA A 177 -30.22 -7.73 7.47
C ALA A 177 -30.64 -8.84 6.48
N ASN A 178 -29.88 -9.05 5.41
CA ASN A 178 -30.14 -10.10 4.43
C ASN A 178 -30.05 -11.50 5.06
N VAL A 179 -29.02 -11.78 5.86
CA VAL A 179 -28.86 -13.08 6.54
C VAL A 179 -30.04 -13.33 7.49
N ALA A 180 -30.48 -12.32 8.24
CA ALA A 180 -31.64 -12.43 9.14
C ALA A 180 -32.94 -12.74 8.36
N ALA A 181 -33.17 -12.05 7.23
CA ALA A 181 -34.33 -12.27 6.38
C ALA A 181 -34.35 -13.68 5.78
N LEU A 182 -33.19 -14.14 5.23
CA LEU A 182 -33.06 -15.47 4.66
C LEU A 182 -33.24 -16.58 5.72
N ALA A 183 -32.72 -16.39 6.94
CA ALA A 183 -32.93 -17.32 8.04
C ALA A 183 -34.41 -17.38 8.48
N GLN A 184 -35.16 -16.29 8.34
CA GLN A 184 -36.61 -16.30 8.61
C GLN A 184 -37.38 -17.02 7.51
N ILE A 185 -37.06 -16.79 6.24
CA ILE A 185 -37.67 -17.47 5.10
C ILE A 185 -37.44 -18.99 5.22
N LYS A 186 -36.21 -19.41 5.51
CA LYS A 186 -35.90 -20.83 5.72
C LYS A 186 -36.76 -21.44 6.80
N ARG A 187 -36.91 -20.80 7.95
CA ARG A 187 -37.75 -21.31 9.07
C ARG A 187 -39.24 -21.38 8.75
N GLN A 188 -39.72 -20.64 7.75
CA GLN A 188 -41.10 -20.68 7.29
C GLN A 188 -41.33 -21.76 6.24
N ALA A 189 -40.26 -22.22 5.58
CA ALA A 189 -40.29 -23.24 4.55
C ALA A 189 -40.07 -24.65 5.10
N ASP A 190 -39.46 -24.80 6.27
CA ASP A 190 -39.30 -26.05 7.04
C ASP A 190 -40.54 -26.31 7.89
#